data_1e79ab37427c53dd81c8bf2a9400e799
#
_entry.id   1e79ab37427c53dd81c8bf2a9400e799
#
_cell.length_a   1.000
_cell.length_b   1.000
_cell.length_c   1.000
_cell.angle_alpha   90.00
_cell.angle_beta   90.00
_cell.angle_gamma   90.00
#
_symmetry.space_group_name_H-M   'P 1'
#
loop_
_entity.id
_entity.type
_entity.pdbx_description
1 polymer ?
#
loop_
_entity_poly.entity_id
_entity_poly.type
_entity_poly.pdbx_seq_one_letter_code
_entity_poly.pdbx_strand_id
1 'polypeptide(L)'
;MRIILSPAKKMRYDENGPAYRELPVFLSDAEKIKASLKEKSFSELKALWACNDKIAEQNIERLSSMDLREKLAPAILSYDGIAYQYMAPTVFETEMLCYVQEHLRILSGFYGILKPMDGVTAYRLEMQAKLGLDGTKNLYDYWGDRLYRELRDSSGIIVNLASKEYSKCIEKYLCPEDRYITCNFFEEAQGKLVQKGVYCKMARGEMVRFMAENRIEEPEGIKHFSVMGYHFSEDLSSEKEYVYVRKQE
;
A
#
# COMPACT_ATOMS: atom_id res chain seq x y z
N MET A 1 2.57 7.10 15.33
CA MET A 1 2.23 7.57 13.95
C MET A 1 2.11 6.36 13.03
N ARG A 2 1.15 6.33 12.13
CA ARG A 2 0.99 5.29 11.10
C ARG A 2 1.23 5.85 9.70
N ILE A 3 1.77 5.03 8.83
CA ILE A 3 2.01 5.35 7.42
C ILE A 3 1.20 4.37 6.58
N ILE A 4 0.40 4.84 5.65
CA ILE A 4 -0.33 3.96 4.73
C ILE A 4 0.25 4.03 3.32
N LEU A 5 0.39 2.86 2.69
CA LEU A 5 0.93 2.72 1.34
C LEU A 5 0.04 1.78 0.52
N SER A 6 -0.03 2.01 -0.79
CA SER A 6 -0.67 1.09 -1.74
C SER A 6 0.17 -0.16 -1.98
N PRO A 7 -0.44 -1.29 -2.29
CA PRO A 7 0.27 -2.48 -2.76
C PRO A 7 0.77 -2.29 -4.19
N ALA A 8 1.42 -3.30 -4.75
CA ALA A 8 1.70 -3.39 -6.17
C ALA A 8 0.84 -4.48 -6.85
N LYS A 9 0.55 -4.28 -8.15
CA LYS A 9 -0.18 -5.28 -8.95
C LYS A 9 0.63 -6.55 -9.21
N LYS A 10 1.97 -6.43 -9.26
CA LYS A 10 2.89 -7.54 -9.42
C LYS A 10 3.42 -7.96 -8.05
N MET A 11 3.59 -9.24 -7.90
CA MET A 11 4.21 -9.83 -6.73
C MET A 11 5.23 -10.88 -7.16
N ARG A 12 6.27 -11.02 -6.36
CA ARG A 12 7.31 -12.05 -6.48
C ARG A 12 7.34 -12.90 -5.21
N TYR A 13 7.84 -14.09 -5.33
CA TYR A 13 8.18 -14.96 -4.21
C TYR A 13 9.69 -15.25 -4.28
N ASP A 14 10.37 -15.06 -3.17
CA ASP A 14 11.76 -15.41 -3.00
C ASP A 14 11.86 -16.51 -1.95
N GLU A 15 12.19 -17.71 -2.40
CA GLU A 15 12.31 -18.90 -1.53
C GLU A 15 13.49 -18.78 -0.55
N ASN A 16 14.51 -18.01 -0.89
CA ASN A 16 15.69 -17.76 -0.08
C ASN A 16 15.62 -16.45 0.72
N GLY A 17 14.47 -15.78 0.66
CA GLY A 17 14.24 -14.53 1.40
C GLY A 17 14.12 -14.74 2.90
N PRO A 18 14.11 -13.65 3.69
CA PRO A 18 13.91 -13.74 5.13
C PRO A 18 12.51 -14.28 5.46
N ALA A 19 12.40 -14.93 6.62
CA ALA A 19 11.13 -15.43 7.11
C ALA A 19 10.17 -14.28 7.44
N TYR A 20 8.87 -14.51 7.21
CA TYR A 20 7.83 -13.62 7.71
C TYR A 20 7.71 -13.71 9.25
N ARG A 21 7.09 -12.72 9.88
CA ARG A 21 6.96 -12.68 11.35
C ARG A 21 5.61 -13.23 11.84
N GLU A 22 4.52 -12.87 11.17
CA GLU A 22 3.16 -13.23 11.58
C GLU A 22 2.24 -13.40 10.36
N LEU A 23 1.07 -13.98 10.56
CA LEU A 23 0.05 -14.08 9.53
C LEU A 23 -0.79 -12.78 9.50
N PRO A 24 -1.35 -12.40 8.33
CA PRO A 24 -2.22 -11.24 8.21
C PRO A 24 -3.38 -11.26 9.19
N VAL A 25 -3.69 -10.15 9.82
CA VAL A 25 -4.76 -10.01 10.82
C VAL A 25 -6.13 -10.43 10.27
N PHE A 26 -6.39 -10.16 8.98
CA PHE A 26 -7.64 -10.53 8.30
C PHE A 26 -7.49 -11.78 7.43
N LEU A 27 -6.70 -12.78 7.86
CA LEU A 27 -6.47 -14.00 7.10
C LEU A 27 -7.77 -14.75 6.79
N SER A 28 -8.70 -14.83 7.74
CA SER A 28 -10.00 -15.48 7.53
C SER A 28 -10.86 -14.79 6.47
N ASP A 29 -10.76 -13.47 6.37
CA ASP A 29 -11.41 -12.69 5.30
C ASP A 29 -10.74 -12.97 3.94
N ALA A 30 -9.42 -13.06 3.90
CA ALA A 30 -8.68 -13.45 2.70
C ALA A 30 -9.05 -14.87 2.22
N GLU A 31 -9.30 -15.81 3.15
CA GLU A 31 -9.80 -17.15 2.83
C GLU A 31 -11.19 -17.10 2.16
N LYS A 32 -12.11 -16.26 2.65
CA LYS A 32 -13.42 -16.05 2.04
C LYS A 32 -13.31 -15.42 0.64
N ILE A 33 -12.47 -14.40 0.50
CA ILE A 33 -12.20 -13.75 -0.79
C ILE A 33 -11.64 -14.78 -1.77
N LYS A 34 -10.65 -15.57 -1.36
CA LYS A 34 -10.08 -16.67 -2.17
C LYS A 34 -11.15 -17.66 -2.61
N ALA A 35 -12.02 -18.10 -1.71
CA ALA A 35 -13.12 -19.03 -2.03
C ALA A 35 -14.06 -18.43 -3.08
N SER A 36 -14.51 -17.18 -2.89
CA SER A 36 -15.36 -16.47 -3.84
C SER A 36 -14.69 -16.27 -5.21
N LEU A 37 -13.38 -16.03 -5.25
CA LEU A 37 -12.65 -15.93 -6.52
C LEU A 37 -12.58 -17.29 -7.25
N LYS A 38 -12.43 -18.40 -6.52
CA LYS A 38 -12.37 -19.76 -7.10
C LYS A 38 -13.70 -20.20 -7.75
N GLU A 39 -14.81 -19.62 -7.34
CA GLU A 39 -16.14 -19.89 -7.92
C GLU A 39 -16.37 -19.17 -9.26
N LYS A 40 -15.52 -18.24 -9.65
CA LYS A 40 -15.71 -17.41 -10.84
C LYS A 40 -15.10 -18.06 -12.09
N SER A 41 -15.79 -17.85 -13.21
CA SER A 41 -15.30 -18.23 -14.53
C SER A 41 -14.08 -17.40 -14.96
N PHE A 42 -13.37 -17.88 -15.97
CA PHE A 42 -12.25 -17.16 -16.59
C PHE A 42 -12.63 -15.74 -17.00
N SER A 43 -13.78 -15.57 -17.67
CA SER A 43 -14.23 -14.27 -18.15
C SER A 43 -14.55 -13.29 -17.02
N GLU A 44 -15.14 -13.77 -15.92
CA GLU A 44 -15.43 -12.97 -14.74
C GLU A 44 -14.14 -12.54 -14.03
N LEU A 45 -13.18 -13.45 -13.83
CA LEU A 45 -11.89 -13.14 -13.22
C LEU A 45 -11.10 -12.14 -14.06
N LYS A 46 -11.05 -12.35 -15.38
CA LYS A 46 -10.39 -11.41 -16.31
C LYS A 46 -10.99 -10.02 -16.23
N ALA A 47 -12.31 -9.90 -16.21
CA ALA A 47 -13.03 -8.64 -16.06
C ALA A 47 -12.76 -7.99 -14.68
N LEU A 48 -12.80 -8.79 -13.61
CA LEU A 48 -12.56 -8.35 -12.24
C LEU A 48 -11.14 -7.79 -12.07
N TRP A 49 -10.14 -8.44 -12.64
CA TRP A 49 -8.73 -8.04 -12.60
C TRP A 49 -8.34 -6.99 -13.65
N ALA A 50 -9.27 -6.63 -14.55
CA ALA A 50 -9.06 -5.67 -15.63
C ALA A 50 -7.73 -5.88 -16.35
N CYS A 51 -7.49 -7.11 -16.86
CA CYS A 51 -6.21 -7.53 -17.44
C CYS A 51 -6.39 -8.28 -18.77
N ASN A 52 -5.31 -8.54 -19.49
CA ASN A 52 -5.29 -9.39 -20.69
C ASN A 52 -5.30 -10.88 -20.32
N ASP A 53 -5.51 -11.76 -21.33
CA ASP A 53 -5.66 -13.20 -21.13
C ASP A 53 -4.43 -13.81 -20.47
N LYS A 54 -3.22 -13.48 -20.92
CA LYS A 54 -1.97 -14.00 -20.35
C LYS A 54 -1.84 -13.71 -18.85
N ILE A 55 -2.22 -12.50 -18.43
CA ILE A 55 -2.20 -12.13 -16.99
C ILE A 55 -3.32 -12.85 -16.25
N ALA A 56 -4.49 -13.03 -16.87
CA ALA A 56 -5.60 -13.77 -16.25
C ALA A 56 -5.23 -15.23 -16.02
N GLU A 57 -4.70 -15.92 -17.04
CA GLU A 57 -4.23 -17.31 -16.96
C GLU A 57 -3.21 -17.50 -15.84
N GLN A 58 -2.17 -16.66 -15.78
CA GLN A 58 -1.17 -16.71 -14.73
C GLN A 58 -1.77 -16.55 -13.31
N ASN A 59 -2.74 -15.67 -13.15
CA ASN A 59 -3.33 -15.44 -11.83
C ASN A 59 -4.39 -16.51 -11.46
N ILE A 60 -5.02 -17.17 -12.44
CA ILE A 60 -5.86 -18.35 -12.20
C ILE A 60 -5.00 -19.53 -11.74
N GLU A 61 -3.86 -19.77 -12.38
CA GLU A 61 -2.91 -20.80 -11.94
C GLU A 61 -2.45 -20.56 -10.49
N ARG A 62 -2.07 -19.31 -10.17
CA ARG A 62 -1.74 -18.91 -8.80
C ARG A 62 -2.90 -19.14 -7.84
N LEU A 63 -4.13 -18.71 -8.19
CA LEU A 63 -5.31 -18.87 -7.35
C LEU A 63 -5.64 -20.35 -7.11
N SER A 64 -5.46 -21.23 -8.11
CA SER A 64 -5.74 -22.66 -7.99
C SER A 64 -4.84 -23.35 -6.97
N SER A 65 -3.54 -23.02 -6.97
CA SER A 65 -2.50 -23.58 -6.11
C SER A 65 -2.26 -22.79 -4.82
N MET A 66 -2.96 -21.67 -4.65
CA MET A 66 -2.76 -20.74 -3.52
C MET A 66 -3.02 -21.40 -2.17
N ASP A 67 -2.02 -21.38 -1.29
CA ASP A 67 -2.17 -21.62 0.13
C ASP A 67 -1.85 -20.32 0.89
N LEU A 68 -2.70 -19.98 1.87
CA LEU A 68 -2.55 -18.73 2.64
C LEU A 68 -1.76 -18.95 3.95
N ARG A 69 -1.24 -20.18 4.17
CA ARG A 69 -0.48 -20.57 5.36
C ARG A 69 0.88 -21.17 5.03
N GLU A 70 1.11 -21.56 3.77
CA GLU A 70 2.35 -22.18 3.32
C GLU A 70 3.02 -21.36 2.22
N LYS A 71 4.35 -21.48 2.11
CA LYS A 71 5.18 -20.80 1.10
C LYS A 71 4.93 -19.30 1.09
N LEU A 72 4.93 -18.70 2.28
CA LEU A 72 4.70 -17.28 2.47
C LEU A 72 6.02 -16.51 2.49
N ALA A 73 5.98 -15.27 2.01
CA ALA A 73 7.08 -14.33 2.09
C ALA A 73 6.60 -13.00 2.70
N PRO A 74 7.49 -12.21 3.32
CA PRO A 74 7.13 -10.90 3.88
C PRO A 74 6.47 -9.99 2.84
N ALA A 75 5.37 -9.36 3.19
CA ALA A 75 4.58 -8.50 2.29
C ALA A 75 5.44 -7.41 1.62
N ILE A 76 6.26 -6.70 2.39
CA ILE A 76 7.11 -5.62 1.89
C ILE A 76 8.12 -6.08 0.83
N LEU A 77 8.56 -7.34 0.89
CA LEU A 77 9.49 -7.95 -0.05
C LEU A 77 8.79 -8.64 -1.22
N SER A 78 7.51 -8.95 -1.07
CA SER A 78 6.70 -9.64 -2.08
C SER A 78 6.14 -8.71 -3.15
N TYR A 79 5.82 -7.46 -2.81
CA TYR A 79 5.32 -6.52 -3.81
C TYR A 79 6.43 -6.04 -4.76
N ASP A 80 6.19 -6.21 -6.06
CA ASP A 80 7.09 -5.77 -7.14
C ASP A 80 6.43 -4.64 -7.94
N GLY A 81 6.72 -3.41 -7.54
CA GLY A 81 6.20 -2.20 -8.15
C GLY A 81 7.11 -1.00 -7.88
N ILE A 82 6.91 0.07 -8.63
CA ILE A 82 7.79 1.24 -8.62
C ILE A 82 8.03 1.78 -7.20
N ALA A 83 6.99 1.91 -6.38
CA ALA A 83 7.15 2.39 -5.01
C ALA A 83 8.06 1.47 -4.17
N TYR A 84 7.93 0.15 -4.33
CA TYR A 84 8.74 -0.83 -3.61
C TYR A 84 10.18 -0.90 -4.13
N GLN A 85 10.39 -0.70 -5.43
CA GLN A 85 11.73 -0.61 -6.02
C GLN A 85 12.50 0.59 -5.49
N TYR A 86 11.85 1.75 -5.36
CA TYR A 86 12.44 2.98 -4.82
C TYR A 86 12.55 2.97 -3.29
N MET A 87 11.63 2.32 -2.59
CA MET A 87 11.76 2.04 -1.15
C MET A 87 12.97 1.12 -0.87
N ALA A 88 13.26 0.19 -1.81
CA ALA A 88 14.36 -0.78 -1.74
C ALA A 88 14.43 -1.55 -0.39
N PRO A 89 13.36 -2.23 0.06
CA PRO A 89 13.33 -2.85 1.39
C PRO A 89 14.32 -4.01 1.55
N THR A 90 14.85 -4.54 0.46
CA THR A 90 15.88 -5.60 0.47
C THR A 90 17.22 -5.16 1.04
N VAL A 91 17.48 -3.85 1.11
CA VAL A 91 18.71 -3.29 1.68
C VAL A 91 18.47 -2.60 3.03
N PHE A 92 17.31 -2.80 3.63
CA PHE A 92 17.00 -2.25 4.95
C PHE A 92 17.78 -2.98 6.03
N GLU A 93 18.45 -2.22 6.88
CA GLU A 93 19.04 -2.71 8.11
C GLU A 93 17.96 -3.07 9.14
N THR A 94 18.36 -3.80 10.18
CA THR A 94 17.42 -4.28 11.23
C THR A 94 16.58 -3.15 11.82
N GLU A 95 17.17 -1.99 12.06
CA GLU A 95 16.50 -0.84 12.65
C GLU A 95 15.45 -0.22 11.73
N MET A 96 15.76 -0.13 10.43
CA MET A 96 14.80 0.31 9.41
C MET A 96 13.64 -0.69 9.27
N LEU A 97 13.93 -2.00 9.30
CA LEU A 97 12.90 -3.04 9.30
C LEU A 97 12.00 -2.97 10.54
N CYS A 98 12.57 -2.70 11.70
CA CYS A 98 11.81 -2.49 12.93
C CYS A 98 10.91 -1.24 12.81
N TYR A 99 11.45 -0.14 12.32
CA TYR A 99 10.69 1.09 12.09
C TYR A 99 9.50 0.87 11.16
N VAL A 100 9.72 0.30 9.96
CA VAL A 100 8.62 0.07 9.04
C VAL A 100 7.62 -0.95 9.57
N GLN A 101 8.04 -1.98 10.30
CA GLN A 101 7.13 -2.95 10.92
C GLN A 101 6.18 -2.28 11.91
N GLU A 102 6.65 -1.31 12.66
CA GLU A 102 5.85 -0.56 13.60
C GLU A 102 4.92 0.43 12.88
N HIS A 103 5.44 1.24 11.99
CA HIS A 103 4.75 2.40 11.45
C HIS A 103 4.01 2.15 10.13
N LEU A 104 4.56 1.33 9.22
CA LEU A 104 4.00 1.14 7.89
C LEU A 104 2.85 0.13 7.89
N ARG A 105 1.79 0.47 7.16
CA ARG A 105 0.68 -0.43 6.82
C ARG A 105 0.46 -0.42 5.32
N ILE A 106 0.45 -1.61 4.72
CA ILE A 106 0.20 -1.79 3.28
C ILE A 106 -1.27 -2.17 3.12
N LEU A 107 -2.02 -1.32 2.41
CA LEU A 107 -3.43 -1.59 2.13
C LEU A 107 -3.54 -2.61 1.00
N SER A 108 -4.54 -3.48 1.07
CA SER A 108 -4.72 -4.60 0.14
C SER A 108 -6.19 -4.89 -0.11
N GLY A 109 -6.58 -5.07 -1.37
CA GLY A 109 -7.93 -5.53 -1.70
C GLY A 109 -8.20 -6.96 -1.22
N PHE A 110 -7.17 -7.79 -1.14
CA PHE A 110 -7.25 -9.21 -0.78
C PHE A 110 -7.06 -9.47 0.73
N TYR A 111 -6.03 -8.87 1.33
CA TYR A 111 -5.71 -9.05 2.75
C TYR A 111 -6.21 -7.91 3.66
N GLY A 112 -6.82 -6.88 3.09
CA GLY A 112 -7.28 -5.69 3.82
C GLY A 112 -6.14 -4.75 4.20
N ILE A 113 -5.44 -5.04 5.28
CA ILE A 113 -4.29 -4.29 5.76
C ILE A 113 -3.19 -5.26 6.21
N LEU A 114 -1.94 -4.93 5.92
CA LEU A 114 -0.78 -5.75 6.20
C LEU A 114 0.29 -4.95 6.93
N LYS A 115 0.95 -5.57 7.87
CA LYS A 115 2.26 -5.12 8.34
C LYS A 115 3.34 -5.56 7.34
N PRO A 116 4.49 -4.88 7.27
CA PRO A 116 5.57 -5.19 6.32
C PRO A 116 6.03 -6.65 6.32
N MET A 117 6.15 -7.24 7.51
CA MET A 117 6.65 -8.62 7.66
C MET A 117 5.53 -9.67 7.81
N ASP A 118 4.28 -9.34 7.47
CA ASP A 118 3.22 -10.32 7.37
C ASP A 118 3.48 -11.30 6.22
N GLY A 119 3.22 -12.58 6.48
CA GLY A 119 3.39 -13.65 5.51
C GLY A 119 2.27 -13.62 4.45
N VAL A 120 2.63 -13.39 3.21
CA VAL A 120 1.68 -13.34 2.09
C VAL A 120 2.10 -14.28 0.96
N THR A 121 1.12 -14.73 0.20
CA THR A 121 1.33 -15.37 -1.10
C THR A 121 0.92 -14.43 -2.23
N ALA A 122 1.41 -14.67 -3.45
CA ALA A 122 1.11 -13.83 -4.60
C ALA A 122 -0.37 -13.92 -4.99
N TYR A 123 -1.01 -12.79 -5.15
CA TYR A 123 -2.42 -12.64 -5.56
C TYR A 123 -2.58 -11.47 -6.54
N ARG A 124 -3.77 -11.35 -7.12
CA ARG A 124 -4.19 -10.17 -7.86
C ARG A 124 -5.62 -9.82 -7.50
N LEU A 125 -5.79 -8.75 -6.74
CA LEU A 125 -7.10 -8.16 -6.46
C LEU A 125 -6.89 -6.70 -6.04
N GLU A 126 -7.37 -5.77 -6.86
CA GLU A 126 -7.31 -4.34 -6.59
C GLU A 126 -8.50 -3.93 -5.72
N MET A 127 -8.35 -2.89 -4.90
CA MET A 127 -9.41 -2.46 -3.97
C MET A 127 -10.67 -1.99 -4.70
N GLN A 128 -10.52 -1.41 -5.88
CA GLN A 128 -11.63 -0.96 -6.72
C GLN A 128 -12.33 -2.08 -7.51
N ALA A 129 -11.86 -3.34 -7.40
CA ALA A 129 -12.48 -4.47 -8.07
C ALA A 129 -13.96 -4.61 -7.63
N LYS A 130 -14.82 -4.91 -8.61
CA LYS A 130 -16.26 -5.06 -8.38
C LYS A 130 -16.60 -6.45 -7.82
N LEU A 131 -16.00 -6.75 -6.68
CA LEU A 131 -16.23 -7.98 -5.94
C LEU A 131 -17.05 -7.66 -4.69
N GLY A 132 -18.29 -8.16 -4.65
CA GLY A 132 -19.11 -8.16 -3.44
C GLY A 132 -19.03 -9.51 -2.75
N LEU A 133 -19.00 -9.51 -1.42
CA LEU A 133 -19.03 -10.68 -0.55
C LEU A 133 -20.01 -10.43 0.60
N ASP A 134 -20.59 -11.49 1.13
CA ASP A 134 -21.46 -11.43 2.31
C ASP A 134 -22.58 -10.37 2.18
N GLY A 135 -23.15 -10.21 0.96
CA GLY A 135 -24.22 -9.23 0.68
C GLY A 135 -23.75 -7.81 0.40
N THR A 136 -22.43 -7.54 0.40
CA THR A 136 -21.87 -6.21 0.07
C THR A 136 -21.75 -6.01 -1.44
N LYS A 137 -21.65 -4.74 -1.89
CA LYS A 137 -21.59 -4.40 -3.32
C LYS A 137 -20.17 -4.46 -3.90
N ASN A 138 -19.16 -4.25 -3.09
CA ASN A 138 -17.76 -4.13 -3.49
C ASN A 138 -16.84 -4.30 -2.29
N LEU A 139 -15.51 -4.28 -2.52
CA LEU A 139 -14.52 -4.44 -1.46
C LEU A 139 -14.49 -3.26 -0.47
N TYR A 140 -14.82 -2.04 -0.88
CA TYR A 140 -14.89 -0.91 0.06
C TYR A 140 -15.99 -1.13 1.11
N ASP A 141 -17.15 -1.64 0.68
CA ASP A 141 -18.26 -1.97 1.59
C ASP A 141 -17.94 -3.21 2.42
N TYR A 142 -17.25 -4.21 1.81
CA TYR A 142 -16.84 -5.43 2.51
C TYR A 142 -15.87 -5.15 3.64
N TRP A 143 -14.82 -4.38 3.38
CA TRP A 143 -13.85 -4.01 4.40
C TRP A 143 -14.42 -3.03 5.44
N GLY A 144 -15.31 -2.13 5.02
CA GLY A 144 -15.96 -1.17 5.90
C GLY A 144 -14.95 -0.35 6.71
N ASP A 145 -15.23 -0.13 7.98
CA ASP A 145 -14.37 0.60 8.92
C ASP A 145 -13.27 -0.26 9.58
N ARG A 146 -13.26 -1.57 9.30
CA ARG A 146 -12.33 -2.52 9.92
C ARG A 146 -10.86 -2.18 9.67
N LEU A 147 -10.54 -1.71 8.45
CA LEU A 147 -9.17 -1.32 8.11
C LEU A 147 -8.72 -0.08 8.89
N TYR A 148 -9.61 0.89 9.06
CA TYR A 148 -9.31 2.07 9.87
C TYR A 148 -9.13 1.71 11.36
N ARG A 149 -9.98 0.86 11.91
CA ARG A 149 -9.85 0.41 13.31
C ARG A 149 -8.54 -0.33 13.57
N GLU A 150 -8.10 -1.16 12.63
CA GLU A 150 -6.81 -1.87 12.72
C GLU A 150 -5.61 -0.93 12.51
N LEU A 151 -5.78 0.10 11.68
CA LEU A 151 -4.73 1.08 11.39
C LEU A 151 -4.44 1.96 12.60
N ARG A 152 -5.50 2.42 13.31
CA ARG A 152 -5.41 3.47 14.33
C ARG A 152 -4.55 3.04 15.51
N ASP A 153 -3.67 3.94 15.95
CA ASP A 153 -2.90 3.82 17.19
C ASP A 153 -3.22 4.96 18.15
N SER A 154 -2.54 4.99 19.30
CA SER A 154 -2.73 6.02 20.33
C SER A 154 -2.30 7.42 19.90
N SER A 155 -1.49 7.55 18.83
CA SER A 155 -1.06 8.87 18.35
C SER A 155 -2.15 9.62 17.59
N GLY A 156 -3.09 8.89 16.96
CA GLY A 156 -4.07 9.45 16.04
C GLY A 156 -3.48 10.08 14.77
N ILE A 157 -2.18 9.87 14.49
CA ILE A 157 -1.50 10.47 13.35
C ILE A 157 -1.36 9.45 12.22
N ILE A 158 -1.84 9.82 11.02
CA ILE A 158 -1.80 8.98 9.82
C ILE A 158 -1.18 9.76 8.67
N VAL A 159 -0.05 9.29 8.14
CA VAL A 159 0.61 9.81 6.95
C VAL A 159 0.16 8.98 5.74
N ASN A 160 -0.52 9.61 4.81
CA ASN A 160 -1.01 8.96 3.61
C ASN A 160 -0.02 9.07 2.44
N LEU A 161 0.60 7.94 2.10
CA LEU A 161 1.39 7.71 0.90
C LEU A 161 0.68 6.77 -0.08
N ALA A 162 -0.57 6.38 0.20
CA ALA A 162 -1.36 5.55 -0.69
C ALA A 162 -1.99 6.35 -1.83
N SER A 163 -2.38 5.66 -2.90
CA SER A 163 -3.20 6.24 -3.95
C SER A 163 -4.64 6.41 -3.49
N LYS A 164 -5.39 7.29 -4.17
CA LYS A 164 -6.81 7.56 -3.84
C LYS A 164 -7.68 6.30 -3.86
N GLU A 165 -7.34 5.32 -4.69
CA GLU A 165 -8.00 4.02 -4.69
C GLU A 165 -7.97 3.35 -3.32
N TYR A 166 -6.82 3.37 -2.66
CA TYR A 166 -6.63 2.70 -1.36
C TYR A 166 -6.92 3.61 -0.17
N SER A 167 -6.55 4.89 -0.24
CA SER A 167 -6.78 5.81 0.88
C SER A 167 -8.25 6.02 1.23
N LYS A 168 -9.16 5.86 0.26
CA LYS A 168 -10.63 5.91 0.48
C LYS A 168 -11.12 4.94 1.56
N CYS A 169 -10.44 3.79 1.73
CA CYS A 169 -10.80 2.81 2.76
C CYS A 169 -10.62 3.35 4.18
N ILE A 170 -9.77 4.36 4.34
CA ILE A 170 -9.43 4.99 5.61
C ILE A 170 -10.15 6.34 5.75
N GLU A 171 -10.06 7.19 4.72
CA GLU A 171 -10.55 8.57 4.76
C GLU A 171 -12.02 8.69 5.19
N LYS A 172 -12.87 7.73 4.77
CA LYS A 172 -14.30 7.71 5.07
C LYS A 172 -14.61 7.55 6.57
N TYR A 173 -13.68 6.99 7.33
CA TYR A 173 -13.90 6.57 8.71
C TYR A 173 -13.07 7.37 9.72
N LEU A 174 -12.32 8.38 9.26
CA LEU A 174 -11.51 9.24 10.12
C LEU A 174 -12.36 9.91 11.20
N CYS A 175 -11.85 9.93 12.42
CA CYS A 175 -12.44 10.67 13.52
C CYS A 175 -11.95 12.13 13.52
N PRO A 176 -12.69 13.06 14.15
CA PRO A 176 -12.28 14.48 14.25
C PRO A 176 -10.91 14.68 14.90
N GLU A 177 -10.50 13.78 15.78
CA GLU A 177 -9.23 13.82 16.51
C GLU A 177 -8.04 13.31 15.68
N ASP A 178 -8.30 12.64 14.54
CA ASP A 178 -7.24 12.11 13.72
C ASP A 178 -6.55 13.22 12.93
N ARG A 179 -5.22 13.23 13.01
CA ARG A 179 -4.37 14.05 12.16
C ARG A 179 -4.00 13.23 10.92
N TYR A 180 -4.76 13.43 9.85
CA TYR A 180 -4.55 12.74 8.57
C TYR A 180 -3.86 13.66 7.58
N ILE A 181 -2.64 13.29 7.16
CA ILE A 181 -1.78 14.10 6.29
C ILE A 181 -1.53 13.37 4.99
N THR A 182 -1.95 13.93 3.87
CA THR A 182 -1.67 13.40 2.54
C THR A 182 -0.42 14.04 1.96
N CYS A 183 0.58 13.23 1.57
CA CYS A 183 1.77 13.69 0.88
C CYS A 183 1.52 13.70 -0.63
N ASN A 184 1.56 14.88 -1.23
CA ASN A 184 1.37 15.13 -2.65
C ASN A 184 2.71 15.51 -3.32
N PHE A 185 3.01 14.86 -4.45
CA PHE A 185 4.26 15.06 -5.19
C PHE A 185 3.96 15.63 -6.57
N PHE A 186 4.44 16.85 -6.82
CA PHE A 186 4.23 17.55 -8.08
C PHE A 186 5.55 17.84 -8.78
N GLU A 187 5.48 17.96 -10.09
CA GLU A 187 6.53 18.51 -10.92
C GLU A 187 6.10 19.86 -11.46
N GLU A 188 7.01 20.82 -11.41
CA GLU A 188 6.81 22.09 -12.09
C GLU A 188 7.23 21.94 -13.56
N ALA A 189 6.25 22.01 -14.45
CA ALA A 189 6.44 21.93 -15.89
C ALA A 189 5.75 23.12 -16.56
N GLN A 190 6.51 23.98 -17.25
CA GLN A 190 5.99 25.16 -17.96
C GLN A 190 5.12 26.08 -17.06
N GLY A 191 5.55 26.31 -15.83
CA GLY A 191 4.85 27.15 -14.85
C GLY A 191 3.56 26.54 -14.28
N LYS A 192 3.35 25.22 -14.47
CA LYS A 192 2.20 24.48 -13.91
C LYS A 192 2.68 23.33 -13.06
N LEU A 193 1.93 23.05 -12.00
CA LEU A 193 2.14 21.88 -11.16
C LEU A 193 1.37 20.69 -11.73
N VAL A 194 2.06 19.60 -12.03
CA VAL A 194 1.50 18.36 -12.57
C VAL A 194 1.92 17.16 -11.74
N GLN A 195 1.00 16.23 -11.52
CA GLN A 195 1.32 14.93 -10.92
C GLN A 195 1.55 13.89 -12.02
N LYS A 196 2.77 13.40 -12.13
CA LYS A 196 3.07 12.26 -13.02
C LYS A 196 3.06 10.97 -12.22
N GLY A 197 2.15 10.04 -12.53
CA GLY A 197 1.89 8.85 -11.73
C GLY A 197 3.11 7.97 -11.46
N VAL A 198 4.09 7.91 -12.37
CA VAL A 198 5.35 7.16 -12.17
C VAL A 198 6.19 7.84 -11.08
N TYR A 199 6.43 9.13 -11.18
CA TYR A 199 7.24 9.89 -10.23
C TYR A 199 6.59 9.97 -8.84
N CYS A 200 5.26 10.09 -8.77
CA CYS A 200 4.54 10.00 -7.49
C CYS A 200 4.77 8.64 -6.80
N LYS A 201 4.82 7.54 -7.56
CA LYS A 201 5.11 6.22 -6.98
C LYS A 201 6.55 6.12 -6.50
N MET A 202 7.51 6.62 -7.28
CA MET A 202 8.92 6.71 -6.87
C MET A 202 9.05 7.48 -5.55
N ALA A 203 8.54 8.71 -5.51
CA ALA A 203 8.61 9.58 -4.34
C ALA A 203 7.96 8.98 -3.09
N ARG A 204 6.84 8.26 -3.23
CA ARG A 204 6.19 7.56 -2.11
C ARG A 204 7.08 6.45 -1.54
N GLY A 205 7.77 5.70 -2.39
CA GLY A 205 8.73 4.69 -1.96
C GLY A 205 9.92 5.31 -1.24
N GLU A 206 10.53 6.33 -1.84
CA GLU A 206 11.63 7.09 -1.24
C GLU A 206 11.24 7.76 0.08
N MET A 207 10.01 8.27 0.19
CA MET A 207 9.52 8.86 1.44
C MET A 207 9.46 7.83 2.57
N VAL A 208 8.96 6.61 2.32
CA VAL A 208 8.98 5.53 3.33
C VAL A 208 10.42 5.22 3.74
N ARG A 209 11.33 5.10 2.77
CA ARG A 209 12.75 4.87 3.03
C ARG A 209 13.36 5.99 3.85
N PHE A 210 13.16 7.24 3.46
CA PHE A 210 13.63 8.42 4.18
C PHE A 210 13.14 8.46 5.63
N MET A 211 11.86 8.15 5.84
CA MET A 211 11.30 8.07 7.19
C MET A 211 11.95 6.98 8.03
N ALA A 212 12.22 5.82 7.44
CA ALA A 212 12.87 4.71 8.13
C ALA A 212 14.35 5.00 8.44
N GLU A 213 15.11 5.57 7.50
CA GLU A 213 16.51 5.95 7.67
C GLU A 213 16.69 7.01 8.78
N ASN A 214 15.76 7.95 8.88
CA ASN A 214 15.81 9.05 9.84
C ASN A 214 14.98 8.81 11.11
N ARG A 215 14.32 7.65 11.23
CA ARG A 215 13.46 7.27 12.37
C ARG A 215 12.45 8.35 12.74
N ILE A 216 11.72 8.84 11.74
CA ILE A 216 10.79 9.97 11.89
C ILE A 216 9.54 9.53 12.64
N GLU A 217 9.36 10.05 13.85
CA GLU A 217 8.20 9.77 14.73
C GLU A 217 7.09 10.81 14.61
N GLU A 218 7.42 12.02 14.15
CA GLU A 218 6.50 13.14 14.02
C GLU A 218 6.40 13.65 12.59
N PRO A 219 5.21 14.08 12.13
CA PRO A 219 5.01 14.51 10.75
C PRO A 219 5.88 15.68 10.31
N GLU A 220 6.31 16.51 11.24
CA GLU A 220 7.19 17.64 10.96
C GLU A 220 8.52 17.20 10.35
N GLY A 221 9.02 16.03 10.75
CA GLY A 221 10.26 15.45 10.24
C GLY A 221 10.20 15.15 8.74
N ILE A 222 9.02 14.79 8.18
CA ILE A 222 8.91 14.51 6.75
C ILE A 222 9.03 15.76 5.87
N LYS A 223 8.86 16.96 6.42
CA LYS A 223 9.08 18.23 5.69
C LYS A 223 10.53 18.37 5.21
N HIS A 224 11.48 17.68 5.81
CA HIS A 224 12.89 17.67 5.41
C HIS A 224 13.20 16.75 4.22
N PHE A 225 12.18 16.04 3.70
CA PHE A 225 12.37 15.19 2.53
C PHE A 225 12.81 16.00 1.31
N SER A 226 13.99 15.65 0.77
CA SER A 226 14.62 16.33 -0.37
C SER A 226 15.24 15.35 -1.37
N VAL A 227 14.58 14.17 -1.54
CA VAL A 227 15.07 13.12 -2.44
C VAL A 227 14.50 13.31 -3.84
N MET A 228 15.24 12.93 -4.87
CA MET A 228 14.86 13.04 -6.29
C MET A 228 14.55 14.48 -6.75
N GLY A 229 15.13 15.50 -6.09
CA GLY A 229 14.88 16.91 -6.38
C GLY A 229 13.53 17.44 -5.88
N TYR A 230 12.78 16.65 -5.12
CA TYR A 230 11.58 17.12 -4.41
C TYR A 230 11.96 17.95 -3.19
N HIS A 231 11.25 19.04 -2.96
CA HIS A 231 11.36 19.85 -1.76
C HIS A 231 9.97 20.20 -1.24
N PHE A 232 9.83 20.23 0.07
CA PHE A 232 8.60 20.65 0.73
C PHE A 232 8.30 22.12 0.38
N SER A 233 7.04 22.39 0.05
CA SER A 233 6.55 23.75 -0.23
C SER A 233 5.59 24.19 0.85
N GLU A 234 6.02 25.13 1.70
CA GLU A 234 5.18 25.69 2.77
C GLU A 234 3.95 26.40 2.19
N ASP A 235 4.13 27.19 1.12
CA ASP A 235 3.06 27.99 0.52
C ASP A 235 1.93 27.15 -0.11
N LEU A 236 2.24 25.90 -0.52
CA LEU A 236 1.28 25.00 -1.14
C LEU A 236 0.72 23.96 -0.17
N SER A 237 1.26 23.91 1.04
CA SER A 237 0.91 22.91 2.05
C SER A 237 -0.13 23.42 3.04
N SER A 238 -0.76 22.51 3.74
CA SER A 238 -1.69 22.76 4.84
C SER A 238 -1.46 21.74 5.95
N GLU A 239 -2.20 21.83 7.05
CA GLU A 239 -2.18 20.83 8.12
C GLU A 239 -2.59 19.42 7.65
N LYS A 240 -3.37 19.32 6.56
CA LYS A 240 -3.89 18.05 6.00
C LYS A 240 -3.19 17.59 4.74
N GLU A 241 -2.43 18.46 4.09
CA GLU A 241 -1.75 18.17 2.83
C GLU A 241 -0.33 18.72 2.85
N TYR A 242 0.65 17.84 2.73
CA TYR A 242 2.05 18.19 2.54
C TYR A 242 2.40 18.08 1.07
N VAL A 243 2.80 19.19 0.49
CA VAL A 243 3.10 19.32 -0.95
C VAL A 243 4.61 19.38 -1.15
N TYR A 244 5.10 18.47 -2.00
CA TYR A 244 6.49 18.42 -2.42
C TYR A 244 6.57 18.73 -3.90
N VAL A 245 7.43 19.67 -4.27
CA VAL A 245 7.59 20.12 -5.65
C VAL A 245 9.00 19.82 -6.14
N ARG A 246 9.08 19.28 -7.35
CA ARG A 246 10.32 19.08 -8.08
C ARG A 246 10.34 20.00 -9.29
N LYS A 247 11.40 20.80 -9.45
CA LYS A 247 11.65 21.55 -10.68
C LYS A 247 12.23 20.61 -11.74
N GLN A 248 11.74 20.69 -12.96
CA GLN A 248 12.42 20.05 -14.10
C GLN A 248 13.65 20.90 -14.44
N GLU A 249 14.82 20.27 -14.44
CA GLU A 249 16.03 20.83 -15.02
C GLU A 249 15.93 20.93 -16.55
#